data_22ddf3b1a973bb7eb3666189ee7e3c4d
#
_entry.id   22ddf3b1a973bb7eb3666189ee7e3c4d
#
_cell.length_a   1.000
_cell.length_b   1.000
_cell.length_c   1.000
_cell.angle_alpha   90.00
_cell.angle_beta   90.00
_cell.angle_gamma   90.00
#
_symmetry.space_group_name_H-M   'P 1'
#
loop_
_entity.id
_entity.type
_entity.pdbx_description
1 polymer ?
#
loop_
_entity_poly.entity_id
_entity_poly.type
_entity_poly.pdbx_seq_one_letter_code
_entity_poly.pdbx_strand_id
1 'polypeptide(L)'
;MPSWNIHAAHAERLLREEKTDTLGIRDIGNFLFGNFLPDLYVGWMVPDVSHKLPYGMTHMAETATIPVPQYQKFWDLYIEGKNPSEVTDIVLGAWAHLVCDAGYNGATRRYIAEIGVKPGDRTRIRKQKDFELYGRTFFLGRRVPLTPSLIDECAAFPQYPILAEDVECGVKAADVLLDGNNERHLADAPTYSLLTPEFFRMTGDRVDEILRQGLLRFGKAAC
;
A
#
# COMPACT_ATOMS: atom_id res chain seq x y z
N MET A 1 4.38 5.41 8.27
CA MET A 1 3.69 4.68 7.21
C MET A 1 3.40 3.29 7.75
N PRO A 2 2.28 2.69 7.42
CA PRO A 2 2.12 1.26 7.57
C PRO A 2 3.21 0.53 6.76
N SER A 3 3.54 -0.68 7.17
CA SER A 3 4.50 -1.51 6.43
C SER A 3 3.79 -2.33 5.36
N TRP A 4 4.52 -2.87 4.39
CA TRP A 4 3.97 -3.62 3.26
C TRP A 4 3.05 -4.79 3.67
N ASN A 5 3.26 -5.41 4.83
CA ASN A 5 2.36 -6.45 5.33
C ASN A 5 0.93 -5.93 5.59
N ILE A 6 0.77 -4.70 6.03
CA ILE A 6 -0.55 -4.08 6.20
C ILE A 6 -1.17 -3.78 4.84
N HIS A 7 -0.39 -3.26 3.89
CA HIS A 7 -0.83 -3.02 2.51
C HIS A 7 -1.29 -4.32 1.85
N ALA A 8 -0.48 -5.37 1.95
CA ALA A 8 -0.83 -6.70 1.42
C ALA A 8 -2.10 -7.25 2.08
N ALA A 9 -2.25 -7.10 3.41
CA ALA A 9 -3.43 -7.58 4.12
C ALA A 9 -4.73 -6.92 3.63
N HIS A 10 -4.74 -5.62 3.39
CA HIS A 10 -5.89 -4.90 2.81
C HIS A 10 -6.20 -5.38 1.39
N ALA A 11 -5.18 -5.49 0.53
CA ALA A 11 -5.34 -5.98 -0.83
C ALA A 11 -5.88 -7.41 -0.86
N GLU A 12 -5.31 -8.32 -0.04
CA GLU A 12 -5.76 -9.70 0.03
C GLU A 12 -7.17 -9.85 0.61
N ARG A 13 -7.55 -9.01 1.58
CA ARG A 13 -8.91 -8.98 2.12
C ARG A 13 -9.90 -8.61 1.04
N LEU A 14 -9.64 -7.51 0.33
CA LEU A 14 -10.48 -7.07 -0.78
C LEU A 14 -10.68 -8.16 -1.83
N LEU A 15 -9.59 -8.83 -2.24
CA LEU A 15 -9.61 -9.92 -3.21
C LEU A 15 -10.28 -11.22 -2.72
N ARG A 16 -10.55 -11.35 -1.42
CA ARG A 16 -11.36 -12.44 -0.85
C ARG A 16 -12.83 -12.10 -0.80
N GLU A 17 -13.16 -10.83 -0.56
CA GLU A 17 -14.52 -10.36 -0.35
C GLU A 17 -15.24 -10.03 -1.64
N GLU A 18 -14.50 -9.60 -2.68
CA GLU A 18 -15.04 -9.16 -3.96
C GLU A 18 -14.43 -9.94 -5.13
N LYS A 19 -15.21 -10.10 -6.21
CA LYS A 19 -14.70 -10.72 -7.44
C LYS A 19 -13.81 -9.73 -8.21
N THR A 20 -12.71 -10.21 -8.75
CA THR A 20 -11.76 -9.39 -9.52
C THR A 20 -12.40 -8.68 -10.69
N ASP A 21 -13.28 -9.35 -11.45
CA ASP A 21 -14.01 -8.73 -12.57
C ASP A 21 -14.87 -7.55 -12.11
N THR A 22 -15.49 -7.66 -10.92
CA THR A 22 -16.32 -6.59 -10.36
C THR A 22 -15.48 -5.38 -9.91
N LEU A 23 -14.22 -5.63 -9.55
CA LEU A 23 -13.25 -4.61 -9.18
C LEU A 23 -12.53 -4.00 -10.41
N GLY A 24 -12.67 -4.61 -11.59
CA GLY A 24 -11.92 -4.24 -12.79
C GLY A 24 -10.46 -4.69 -12.77
N ILE A 25 -10.08 -5.64 -11.89
CA ILE A 25 -8.73 -6.20 -11.78
C ILE A 25 -8.62 -7.40 -12.72
N ARG A 26 -7.68 -7.36 -13.66
CA ARG A 26 -7.43 -8.39 -14.67
C ARG A 26 -6.32 -9.36 -14.28
N ASP A 27 -5.25 -8.84 -13.65
CA ASP A 27 -4.12 -9.61 -13.15
C ASP A 27 -3.87 -9.29 -11.67
N ILE A 28 -4.13 -10.29 -10.82
CA ILE A 28 -3.96 -10.16 -9.36
C ILE A 28 -2.49 -9.91 -8.99
N GLY A 29 -1.53 -10.55 -9.70
CA GLY A 29 -0.11 -10.37 -9.44
C GLY A 29 0.35 -8.94 -9.69
N ASN A 30 -0.07 -8.37 -10.82
CA ASN A 30 0.22 -6.99 -11.18
C ASN A 30 -0.43 -6.01 -10.19
N PHE A 31 -1.69 -6.22 -9.81
CA PHE A 31 -2.36 -5.41 -8.78
C PHE A 31 -1.61 -5.45 -7.44
N LEU A 32 -1.21 -6.64 -6.97
CA LEU A 32 -0.47 -6.79 -5.72
C LEU A 32 0.91 -6.13 -5.79
N PHE A 33 1.62 -6.25 -6.92
CA PHE A 33 2.89 -5.54 -7.08
C PHE A 33 2.71 -4.02 -7.11
N GLY A 34 1.69 -3.54 -7.81
CA GLY A 34 1.31 -2.13 -7.81
C GLY A 34 1.11 -1.59 -6.39
N ASN A 35 0.57 -2.42 -5.49
CA ASN A 35 0.38 -2.07 -4.08
C ASN A 35 1.69 -1.98 -3.27
N PHE A 36 2.84 -2.37 -3.82
CA PHE A 36 4.17 -2.14 -3.24
C PHE A 36 4.94 -1.02 -3.96
N LEU A 37 4.52 -0.70 -5.16
CA LEU A 37 5.26 0.14 -6.09
C LEU A 37 5.61 1.54 -5.58
N PRO A 38 4.73 2.30 -4.89
CA PRO A 38 5.08 3.63 -4.39
C PRO A 38 6.28 3.65 -3.44
N ASP A 39 6.54 2.53 -2.77
CA ASP A 39 7.67 2.37 -1.85
C ASP A 39 8.92 1.75 -2.51
N LEU A 40 8.85 1.31 -3.77
CA LEU A 40 9.95 0.63 -4.47
C LEU A 40 11.27 1.42 -4.39
N TYR A 41 11.20 2.71 -4.63
CA TYR A 41 12.35 3.61 -4.63
C TYR A 41 12.50 4.43 -3.34
N VAL A 42 11.64 4.23 -2.34
CA VAL A 42 11.64 5.04 -1.13
C VAL A 42 12.45 4.38 -0.01
N GLY A 43 13.38 5.12 0.56
CA GLY A 43 14.14 4.67 1.72
C GLY A 43 14.95 3.40 1.44
N TRP A 44 14.82 2.41 2.33
CA TRP A 44 15.60 1.16 2.32
C TRP A 44 14.71 -0.08 2.30
N MET A 45 13.44 0.06 1.89
CA MET A 45 12.49 -1.06 1.84
C MET A 45 12.92 -2.12 0.84
N VAL A 46 13.34 -1.68 -0.34
CA VAL A 46 13.85 -2.56 -1.39
C VAL A 46 15.34 -2.31 -1.53
N PRO A 47 16.19 -3.30 -1.25
CA PRO A 47 17.62 -3.20 -1.49
C PRO A 47 17.92 -3.25 -3.00
N ASP A 48 19.11 -2.79 -3.37
CA ASP A 48 19.72 -2.95 -4.70
C ASP A 48 18.94 -2.36 -5.88
N VAL A 49 17.96 -1.47 -5.61
CA VAL A 49 17.31 -0.71 -6.70
C VAL A 49 18.25 0.33 -7.29
N SER A 50 18.11 0.61 -8.57
CA SER A 50 18.98 1.45 -9.39
C SER A 50 19.11 2.89 -8.87
N HIS A 51 18.06 3.42 -8.24
CA HIS A 51 18.02 4.79 -7.70
C HIS A 51 16.99 4.92 -6.57
N LYS A 52 16.98 6.08 -5.92
CA LYS A 52 15.98 6.42 -4.90
C LYS A 52 15.21 7.66 -5.30
N LEU A 53 13.92 7.67 -4.95
CA LEU A 53 13.02 8.81 -5.17
C LEU A 53 12.52 9.36 -3.82
N PRO A 54 12.27 10.68 -3.73
CA PRO A 54 11.66 11.26 -2.54
C PRO A 54 10.24 10.73 -2.33
N TYR A 55 9.87 10.45 -1.09
CA TYR A 55 8.53 10.02 -0.69
C TYR A 55 7.42 10.93 -1.27
N GLY A 56 7.60 12.26 -1.18
CA GLY A 56 6.63 13.20 -1.72
C GLY A 56 6.37 13.07 -3.22
N MET A 57 7.36 12.59 -3.99
CA MET A 57 7.22 12.36 -5.42
C MET A 57 6.39 11.10 -5.70
N THR A 58 6.72 9.99 -5.08
CA THR A 58 6.03 8.71 -5.32
C THR A 58 4.63 8.65 -4.69
N HIS A 59 4.42 9.36 -3.60
CA HIS A 59 3.15 9.39 -2.86
C HIS A 59 2.32 10.67 -3.09
N MET A 60 2.80 11.58 -3.94
CA MET A 60 2.17 12.91 -4.16
C MET A 60 1.92 13.66 -2.85
N ALA A 61 2.79 13.48 -1.86
CA ALA A 61 2.60 14.03 -0.52
C ALA A 61 3.43 15.28 -0.30
N GLU A 62 2.86 16.25 0.41
CA GLU A 62 3.62 17.41 0.89
C GLU A 62 4.59 17.03 2.01
N THR A 63 5.69 17.76 2.11
CA THR A 63 6.66 17.58 3.17
C THR A 63 6.05 17.86 4.54
N ALA A 64 6.04 16.87 5.41
CA ALA A 64 5.51 16.96 6.76
C ALA A 64 6.14 15.88 7.66
N THR A 65 6.03 16.04 8.98
CA THR A 65 6.52 15.02 9.94
C THR A 65 5.82 13.66 9.77
N ILE A 66 4.54 13.67 9.42
CA ILE A 66 3.78 12.49 9.01
C ILE A 66 3.11 12.88 7.69
N PRO A 67 3.73 12.65 6.52
CA PRO A 67 3.17 13.03 5.24
C PRO A 67 1.91 12.20 4.94
N VAL A 68 0.90 12.83 4.33
CA VAL A 68 -0.34 12.17 3.94
C VAL A 68 -0.42 12.16 2.42
N PRO A 69 -0.41 10.99 1.78
CA PRO A 69 -0.54 10.86 0.33
C PRO A 69 -1.84 11.46 -0.22
N GLN A 70 -1.75 11.99 -1.41
CA GLN A 70 -2.91 12.55 -2.11
C GLN A 70 -3.49 11.52 -3.09
N TYR A 71 -4.07 10.44 -2.56
CA TYR A 71 -4.62 9.34 -3.37
C TYR A 71 -5.74 9.79 -4.32
N GLN A 72 -6.51 10.84 -3.96
CA GLN A 72 -7.53 11.40 -4.85
C GLN A 72 -6.89 12.08 -6.05
N LYS A 73 -5.81 12.85 -5.85
CA LYS A 73 -5.07 13.46 -6.96
C LYS A 73 -4.48 12.40 -7.90
N PHE A 74 -3.99 11.28 -7.34
CA PHE A 74 -3.52 10.16 -8.15
C PHE A 74 -4.66 9.57 -8.99
N TRP A 75 -5.82 9.36 -8.37
CA TRP A 75 -7.03 8.89 -9.04
C TRP A 75 -7.44 9.81 -10.19
N ASP A 76 -7.54 11.12 -9.95
CA ASP A 76 -7.94 12.12 -10.93
C ASP A 76 -6.98 12.20 -12.13
N LEU A 77 -5.68 11.97 -11.92
CA LEU A 77 -4.67 12.04 -12.98
C LEU A 77 -4.58 10.75 -13.81
N TYR A 78 -4.70 9.59 -13.19
CA TYR A 78 -4.31 8.33 -13.82
C TYR A 78 -5.45 7.32 -13.98
N ILE A 79 -6.62 7.55 -13.35
CA ILE A 79 -7.74 6.60 -13.38
C ILE A 79 -9.03 7.27 -13.87
N GLU A 80 -9.42 8.41 -13.29
CA GLU A 80 -10.69 9.08 -13.59
C GLU A 80 -10.76 9.52 -15.05
N GLY A 81 -11.85 9.16 -15.72
CA GLY A 81 -12.11 9.54 -17.12
C GLY A 81 -11.17 8.89 -18.14
N LYS A 82 -10.29 7.96 -17.72
CA LYS A 82 -9.51 7.16 -18.66
C LYS A 82 -10.34 6.01 -19.20
N ASN A 83 -9.96 5.52 -20.40
CA ASN A 83 -10.51 4.26 -20.88
C ASN A 83 -10.04 3.14 -19.92
N PRO A 84 -10.92 2.36 -19.31
CA PRO A 84 -10.53 1.31 -18.37
C PRO A 84 -9.53 0.31 -18.93
N SER A 85 -9.53 0.06 -20.24
CA SER A 85 -8.55 -0.83 -20.89
C SER A 85 -7.11 -0.27 -20.88
N GLU A 86 -6.95 1.04 -20.70
CA GLU A 86 -5.65 1.74 -20.64
C GLU A 86 -5.12 1.87 -19.21
N VAL A 87 -5.98 1.68 -18.20
CA VAL A 87 -5.56 1.69 -16.79
C VAL A 87 -5.04 0.30 -16.43
N THR A 88 -3.76 0.20 -16.09
CA THR A 88 -3.13 -1.07 -15.74
C THR A 88 -3.43 -1.48 -14.29
N ASP A 89 -3.30 -2.78 -13.98
CA ASP A 89 -3.48 -3.28 -12.61
C ASP A 89 -2.41 -2.74 -11.66
N ILE A 90 -1.22 -2.43 -12.18
CA ILE A 90 -0.16 -1.69 -11.46
C ILE A 90 -0.64 -0.32 -10.98
N VAL A 91 -1.34 0.43 -11.83
CA VAL A 91 -1.89 1.74 -11.46
C VAL A 91 -2.98 1.61 -10.39
N LEU A 92 -3.85 0.62 -10.50
CA LEU A 92 -4.88 0.35 -9.48
C LEU A 92 -4.24 -0.04 -8.14
N GLY A 93 -3.20 -0.88 -8.17
CA GLY A 93 -2.45 -1.27 -6.99
C GLY A 93 -1.72 -0.09 -6.34
N ALA A 94 -1.07 0.77 -7.12
CA ALA A 94 -0.42 1.97 -6.62
C ALA A 94 -1.41 2.94 -5.96
N TRP A 95 -2.60 3.12 -6.55
CA TRP A 95 -3.67 3.87 -5.90
C TRP A 95 -4.09 3.24 -4.56
N ALA A 96 -4.23 1.91 -4.51
CA ALA A 96 -4.60 1.21 -3.28
C ALA A 96 -3.56 1.42 -2.16
N HIS A 97 -2.27 1.40 -2.50
CA HIS A 97 -1.20 1.76 -1.57
C HIS A 97 -1.39 3.19 -1.00
N LEU A 98 -1.60 4.16 -1.89
CA LEU A 98 -1.77 5.55 -1.47
C LEU A 98 -2.99 5.77 -0.57
N VAL A 99 -4.09 5.05 -0.81
CA VAL A 99 -5.28 5.05 0.07
C VAL A 99 -4.92 4.54 1.45
N CYS A 100 -4.21 3.41 1.54
CA CYS A 100 -3.80 2.80 2.80
C CYS A 100 -2.89 3.76 3.59
N ASP A 101 -1.85 4.28 2.97
CA ASP A 101 -0.93 5.24 3.60
C ASP A 101 -1.64 6.52 4.05
N ALA A 102 -2.52 7.07 3.22
CA ALA A 102 -3.30 8.28 3.57
C ALA A 102 -4.22 8.02 4.76
N GLY A 103 -4.89 6.88 4.78
CA GLY A 103 -5.77 6.46 5.87
C GLY A 103 -5.02 6.40 7.20
N TYR A 104 -3.96 5.60 7.26
CA TYR A 104 -3.19 5.43 8.50
C TYR A 104 -2.38 6.66 8.92
N ASN A 105 -1.76 7.37 7.99
CA ASN A 105 -1.01 8.58 8.31
C ASN A 105 -1.94 9.72 8.77
N GLY A 106 -3.08 9.90 8.10
CA GLY A 106 -4.10 10.88 8.50
C GLY A 106 -4.72 10.55 9.85
N ALA A 107 -5.08 9.29 10.11
CA ALA A 107 -5.58 8.84 11.41
C ALA A 107 -4.52 9.03 12.51
N THR A 108 -3.25 8.69 12.24
CA THR A 108 -2.16 8.88 13.21
C THR A 108 -1.99 10.35 13.58
N ARG A 109 -2.03 11.28 12.61
CA ARG A 109 -1.96 12.73 12.90
C ARG A 109 -3.04 13.17 13.88
N ARG A 110 -4.30 12.79 13.62
CA ARG A 110 -5.43 13.12 14.49
C ARG A 110 -5.26 12.51 15.87
N TYR A 111 -4.98 11.22 15.93
CA TYR A 111 -4.85 10.47 17.18
C TYR A 111 -3.76 11.04 18.10
N ILE A 112 -2.53 11.27 17.60
CA ILE A 112 -1.45 11.83 18.45
C ILE A 112 -1.75 13.27 18.90
N ALA A 113 -2.47 14.06 18.10
CA ALA A 113 -2.91 15.40 18.50
C ALA A 113 -3.97 15.32 19.64
N GLU A 114 -4.92 14.38 19.52
CA GLU A 114 -5.96 14.13 20.54
C GLU A 114 -5.37 13.73 21.89
N ILE A 115 -4.39 12.83 21.90
CA ILE A 115 -3.74 12.38 23.13
C ILE A 115 -2.58 13.29 23.59
N GLY A 116 -2.39 14.46 22.96
CA GLY A 116 -1.37 15.43 23.31
C GLY A 116 0.09 14.96 23.11
N VAL A 117 0.32 13.98 22.25
CA VAL A 117 1.67 13.46 21.95
C VAL A 117 2.30 14.25 20.80
N LYS A 118 3.48 14.82 21.03
CA LYS A 118 4.21 15.57 20.00
C LYS A 118 4.85 14.64 18.97
N PRO A 119 4.75 14.96 17.65
CA PRO A 119 5.53 14.30 16.63
C PRO A 119 7.04 14.43 16.88
N GLY A 120 7.79 13.38 16.58
CA GLY A 120 9.24 13.34 16.75
C GLY A 120 9.76 11.90 16.68
N ASP A 121 11.08 11.70 16.82
CA ASP A 121 11.70 10.37 16.66
C ASP A 121 11.13 9.33 17.63
N ARG A 122 10.95 9.68 18.89
CA ARG A 122 10.36 8.75 19.87
C ARG A 122 8.95 8.29 19.45
N THR A 123 8.11 9.22 19.00
CA THR A 123 6.75 8.93 18.51
C THR A 123 6.80 8.10 17.24
N ARG A 124 7.72 8.42 16.33
CA ARG A 124 7.95 7.68 15.09
C ARG A 124 8.33 6.22 15.37
N ILE A 125 9.29 5.98 16.27
CA ILE A 125 9.75 4.64 16.63
C ILE A 125 8.62 3.81 17.26
N ARG A 126 7.88 4.39 18.22
CA ARG A 126 6.74 3.70 18.87
C ARG A 126 5.66 3.35 17.85
N LYS A 127 5.24 4.33 17.06
CA LYS A 127 4.27 4.12 15.98
C LYS A 127 4.70 3.01 15.03
N GLN A 128 5.96 3.02 14.58
CA GLN A 128 6.46 2.02 13.63
C GLN A 128 6.45 0.61 14.22
N LYS A 129 6.81 0.47 15.51
CA LYS A 129 6.69 -0.82 16.22
C LYS A 129 5.26 -1.31 16.31
N ASP A 130 4.30 -0.41 16.58
CA ASP A 130 2.90 -0.77 16.67
C ASP A 130 2.34 -1.19 15.30
N PHE A 131 2.73 -0.53 14.20
CA PHE A 131 2.39 -0.96 12.84
C PHE A 131 3.00 -2.33 12.50
N GLU A 132 4.24 -2.58 12.88
CA GLU A 132 4.89 -3.88 12.69
C GLU A 132 4.13 -4.99 13.43
N LEU A 133 3.77 -4.78 14.69
CA LEU A 133 2.99 -5.73 15.48
C LEU A 133 1.60 -5.96 14.87
N TYR A 134 0.92 -4.91 14.45
CA TYR A 134 -0.39 -5.03 13.80
C TYR A 134 -0.28 -5.80 12.48
N GLY A 135 0.71 -5.51 11.66
CA GLY A 135 0.93 -6.26 10.41
C GLY A 135 1.14 -7.75 10.62
N ARG A 136 1.79 -8.14 11.73
CA ARG A 136 2.00 -9.56 12.09
C ARG A 136 0.74 -10.29 12.54
N THR A 137 -0.37 -9.60 12.79
CA THR A 137 -1.66 -10.26 13.05
C THR A 137 -2.33 -10.80 11.80
N PHE A 138 -1.77 -10.48 10.61
CA PHE A 138 -2.28 -11.00 9.34
C PHE A 138 -1.39 -12.13 8.83
N PHE A 139 -2.02 -13.21 8.40
CA PHE A 139 -1.36 -14.23 7.60
C PHE A 139 -1.49 -13.86 6.11
N LEU A 140 -0.37 -13.71 5.42
CA LEU A 140 -0.31 -13.31 4.02
C LEU A 140 -0.13 -14.53 3.14
N GLY A 141 -1.01 -14.71 2.15
CA GLY A 141 -1.07 -15.91 1.33
C GLY A 141 -0.66 -15.72 -0.14
N ARG A 142 -0.55 -14.48 -0.62
CA ARG A 142 -0.38 -14.21 -2.04
C ARG A 142 1.00 -13.67 -2.36
N ARG A 143 1.74 -14.44 -3.18
CA ARG A 143 3.02 -13.99 -3.76
C ARG A 143 2.76 -13.24 -5.07
N VAL A 144 3.71 -12.38 -5.42
CA VAL A 144 3.75 -11.70 -6.71
C VAL A 144 4.61 -12.52 -7.67
N PRO A 145 4.05 -13.08 -8.76
CA PRO A 145 4.87 -13.77 -9.75
C PRO A 145 5.60 -12.75 -10.63
N LEU A 146 6.90 -12.97 -10.85
CA LEU A 146 7.65 -12.20 -11.85
C LEU A 146 7.29 -12.69 -13.25
N THR A 147 6.52 -11.91 -13.99
CA THR A 147 6.04 -12.23 -15.34
C THR A 147 6.44 -11.16 -16.35
N PRO A 148 6.49 -11.47 -17.66
CA PRO A 148 6.67 -10.44 -18.69
C PRO A 148 5.60 -9.34 -18.60
N SER A 149 4.34 -9.68 -18.36
CA SER A 149 3.24 -8.73 -18.19
C SER A 149 3.49 -7.76 -17.04
N LEU A 150 4.02 -8.24 -15.90
CA LEU A 150 4.39 -7.40 -14.77
C LEU A 150 5.45 -6.36 -15.17
N ILE A 151 6.49 -6.80 -15.87
CA ILE A 151 7.58 -5.91 -16.33
C ILE A 151 7.04 -4.87 -17.31
N ASP A 152 6.21 -5.29 -18.28
CA ASP A 152 5.64 -4.40 -19.28
C ASP A 152 4.72 -3.33 -18.66
N GLU A 153 3.85 -3.72 -17.72
CA GLU A 153 2.98 -2.75 -17.04
C GLU A 153 3.79 -1.80 -16.13
N CYS A 154 4.85 -2.28 -15.48
CA CYS A 154 5.75 -1.43 -14.70
C CYS A 154 6.48 -0.43 -15.60
N ALA A 155 6.96 -0.85 -16.77
CA ALA A 155 7.62 0.04 -17.73
C ALA A 155 6.65 1.12 -18.26
N ALA A 156 5.35 0.82 -18.31
CA ALA A 156 4.30 1.75 -18.71
C ALA A 156 3.74 2.60 -17.55
N PHE A 157 4.30 2.51 -16.34
CA PHE A 157 3.79 3.25 -15.18
C PHE A 157 3.88 4.77 -15.39
N PRO A 158 2.75 5.51 -15.25
CA PRO A 158 2.68 6.88 -15.76
C PRO A 158 3.34 7.94 -14.88
N GLN A 159 3.66 7.62 -13.61
CA GLN A 159 4.11 8.62 -12.65
C GLN A 159 5.64 8.81 -12.66
N TYR A 160 6.40 7.74 -12.81
CA TYR A 160 7.87 7.74 -12.89
C TYR A 160 8.38 6.48 -13.59
N PRO A 161 9.57 6.53 -14.21
CA PRO A 161 10.15 5.37 -14.87
C PRO A 161 10.48 4.25 -13.88
N ILE A 162 10.24 2.99 -14.30
CA ILE A 162 10.56 1.80 -13.53
C ILE A 162 11.38 0.88 -14.42
N LEU A 163 12.53 0.44 -13.93
CA LEU A 163 13.41 -0.47 -14.66
C LEU A 163 13.06 -1.92 -14.35
N ALA A 164 13.22 -2.81 -15.34
CA ALA A 164 12.91 -4.24 -15.18
C ALA A 164 13.71 -4.89 -14.03
N GLU A 165 14.97 -4.52 -13.86
CA GLU A 165 15.84 -4.99 -12.78
C GLU A 165 15.31 -4.56 -11.39
N ASP A 166 14.71 -3.38 -11.28
CA ASP A 166 14.12 -2.89 -10.03
C ASP A 166 12.81 -3.63 -9.70
N VAL A 167 12.05 -4.06 -10.72
CA VAL A 167 10.87 -4.94 -10.54
C VAL A 167 11.29 -6.26 -9.91
N GLU A 168 12.39 -6.88 -10.40
CA GLU A 168 12.92 -8.10 -9.80
C GLU A 168 13.33 -7.90 -8.33
N CYS A 169 13.99 -6.79 -8.03
CA CYS A 169 14.35 -6.44 -6.64
C CYS A 169 13.10 -6.29 -5.78
N GLY A 170 12.06 -5.63 -6.29
CA GLY A 170 10.78 -5.44 -5.61
C GLY A 170 10.05 -6.75 -5.32
N VAL A 171 9.99 -7.67 -6.30
CA VAL A 171 9.38 -9.00 -6.12
C VAL A 171 10.12 -9.80 -5.04
N LYS A 172 11.46 -9.84 -5.09
CA LYS A 172 12.27 -10.50 -4.06
C LYS A 172 12.04 -9.91 -2.67
N ALA A 173 11.95 -8.58 -2.56
CA ALA A 173 11.68 -7.91 -1.29
C ALA A 173 10.27 -8.23 -0.76
N ALA A 174 9.27 -8.31 -1.63
CA ALA A 174 7.91 -8.71 -1.27
C ALA A 174 7.86 -10.15 -0.74
N ASP A 175 8.57 -11.08 -1.36
CA ASP A 175 8.67 -12.48 -0.89
C ASP A 175 9.33 -12.57 0.48
N VAL A 176 10.47 -11.90 0.67
CA VAL A 176 11.16 -11.85 1.97
C VAL A 176 10.27 -11.27 3.07
N LEU A 177 9.53 -10.23 2.76
CA LEU A 177 8.58 -9.63 3.70
C LEU A 177 7.46 -10.60 4.06
N LEU A 178 6.86 -11.27 3.08
CA LEU A 178 5.77 -12.21 3.26
C LEU A 178 6.21 -13.38 4.13
N ASP A 179 7.35 -14.00 3.81
CA ASP A 179 7.90 -15.12 4.58
C ASP A 179 8.21 -14.69 6.02
N GLY A 180 8.93 -13.58 6.20
CA GLY A 180 9.27 -13.06 7.52
C GLY A 180 8.06 -12.58 8.34
N ASN A 181 6.97 -12.15 7.69
CA ASN A 181 5.72 -11.85 8.38
C ASN A 181 5.04 -13.11 8.89
N ASN A 182 4.94 -14.14 8.04
CA ASN A 182 4.27 -15.39 8.36
C ASN A 182 5.03 -16.22 9.41
N GLU A 183 6.36 -16.23 9.36
CA GLU A 183 7.21 -16.85 10.38
C GLU A 183 7.01 -16.20 11.77
N ARG A 184 6.70 -14.91 11.81
CA ARG A 184 6.50 -14.13 13.03
C ARG A 184 5.04 -13.77 13.27
N HIS A 185 4.13 -14.52 12.67
CA HIS A 185 2.70 -14.32 12.82
C HIS A 185 2.26 -14.36 14.30
N LEU A 186 1.37 -13.46 14.67
CA LEU A 186 0.80 -13.34 16.01
C LEU A 186 -0.65 -13.81 15.97
N ALA A 187 -0.94 -14.92 16.66
CA ALA A 187 -2.30 -15.45 16.79
C ALA A 187 -3.20 -14.58 17.68
N ASP A 188 -2.60 -13.90 18.66
CA ASP A 188 -3.30 -13.04 19.61
C ASP A 188 -3.06 -11.54 19.32
N ALA A 189 -4.00 -10.72 19.78
CA ALA A 189 -3.88 -9.26 19.67
C ALA A 189 -2.68 -8.77 20.49
N PRO A 190 -1.71 -8.06 19.87
CA PRO A 190 -0.54 -7.58 20.56
C PRO A 190 -0.85 -6.38 21.46
N THR A 191 0.03 -6.15 22.44
CA THR A 191 0.03 -4.92 23.23
C THR A 191 0.79 -3.82 22.49
N TYR A 192 0.09 -2.76 22.14
CA TYR A 192 0.67 -1.60 21.46
C TYR A 192 1.25 -0.59 22.46
N SER A 193 2.22 0.19 22.02
CA SER A 193 2.92 1.17 22.87
C SER A 193 2.40 2.60 22.76
N LEU A 194 1.79 2.93 21.64
CA LEU A 194 1.27 4.27 21.31
C LEU A 194 -0.15 4.22 20.75
N LEU A 195 -0.38 3.40 19.74
CA LEU A 195 -1.68 3.23 19.09
C LEU A 195 -2.52 2.20 19.87
N THR A 196 -3.78 2.04 19.51
CA THR A 196 -4.69 1.13 20.21
C THR A 196 -5.31 0.12 19.25
N PRO A 197 -5.82 -1.03 19.75
CA PRO A 197 -6.59 -1.94 18.90
C PRO A 197 -7.75 -1.26 18.18
N GLU A 198 -8.43 -0.35 18.88
CA GLU A 198 -9.54 0.43 18.32
C GLU A 198 -9.08 1.36 17.19
N PHE A 199 -7.92 2.03 17.36
CA PHE A 199 -7.30 2.82 16.29
C PHE A 199 -7.11 1.99 15.01
N PHE A 200 -6.55 0.79 15.14
CA PHE A 200 -6.29 -0.08 14.00
C PHE A 200 -7.58 -0.58 13.36
N ARG A 201 -8.56 -1.01 14.17
CA ARG A 201 -9.85 -1.47 13.67
C ARG A 201 -10.57 -0.38 12.88
N MET A 202 -10.79 0.79 13.48
CA MET A 202 -11.51 1.90 12.83
C MET A 202 -10.80 2.41 11.57
N THR A 203 -9.47 2.49 11.61
CA THR A 203 -8.68 2.95 10.47
C THR A 203 -8.71 1.91 9.36
N GLY A 204 -8.55 0.64 9.69
CA GLY A 204 -8.59 -0.47 8.74
C GLY A 204 -9.96 -0.57 8.05
N ASP A 205 -11.06 -0.55 8.81
CA ASP A 205 -12.42 -0.59 8.25
C ASP A 205 -12.65 0.56 7.24
N ARG A 206 -12.15 1.77 7.58
CA ARG A 206 -12.27 2.91 6.67
C ARG A 206 -11.41 2.78 5.41
N VAL A 207 -10.20 2.26 5.53
CA VAL A 207 -9.32 1.99 4.37
C VAL A 207 -9.98 0.96 3.46
N ASP A 208 -10.45 -0.16 4.00
CA ASP A 208 -11.14 -1.21 3.25
C ASP A 208 -12.36 -0.65 2.48
N GLU A 209 -13.17 0.19 3.13
CA GLU A 209 -14.33 0.77 2.49
C GLU A 209 -13.97 1.73 1.33
N ILE A 210 -12.91 2.55 1.48
CA ILE A 210 -12.44 3.43 0.39
C ILE A 210 -11.93 2.59 -0.77
N LEU A 211 -11.13 1.56 -0.50
CA LEU A 211 -10.60 0.65 -1.52
C LEU A 211 -11.74 -0.03 -2.28
N ARG A 212 -12.68 -0.63 -1.54
CA ARG A 212 -13.83 -1.33 -2.10
C ARG A 212 -14.67 -0.42 -2.98
N GLN A 213 -15.06 0.75 -2.47
CA GLN A 213 -15.89 1.70 -3.23
C GLN A 213 -15.19 2.22 -4.49
N GLY A 214 -13.89 2.57 -4.39
CA GLY A 214 -13.12 3.06 -5.53
C GLY A 214 -13.00 2.01 -6.64
N LEU A 215 -12.59 0.79 -6.30
CA LEU A 215 -12.41 -0.27 -7.30
C LEU A 215 -13.75 -0.78 -7.86
N LEU A 216 -14.81 -0.87 -7.05
CA LEU A 216 -16.17 -1.17 -7.58
C LEU A 216 -16.67 -0.09 -8.55
N ARG A 217 -16.35 1.18 -8.29
CA ARG A 217 -16.66 2.28 -9.22
C ARG A 217 -15.88 2.13 -10.52
N PHE A 218 -14.59 1.80 -10.45
CA PHE A 218 -13.75 1.55 -11.62
C PHE A 218 -14.26 0.35 -12.42
N GLY A 219 -14.51 -0.80 -11.77
CA GLY A 219 -15.00 -2.00 -12.43
C GLY A 219 -16.33 -1.80 -13.16
N LYS A 220 -17.25 -1.00 -12.59
CA LYS A 220 -18.52 -0.64 -13.28
C LYS A 220 -18.30 0.19 -14.55
N ALA A 221 -17.24 0.98 -14.61
CA ALA A 221 -16.90 1.74 -15.82
C ALA A 221 -16.16 0.87 -16.85
N ALA A 222 -15.64 -0.28 -16.45
CA ALA A 222 -14.93 -1.23 -17.30
C ALA A 222 -15.85 -2.26 -17.97
N CYS A 223 -17.08 -2.42 -17.48
CA CYS A 223 -18.14 -3.26 -18.06
C CYS A 223 -18.98 -2.50 -19.08
#